data_22d459c20f28f30d64c7c05675a8f926
#
_entry.id   22d459c20f28f30d64c7c05675a8f926
#
_cell.length_a   1.000
_cell.length_b   1.000
_cell.length_c   1.000
_cell.angle_alpha   90.00
_cell.angle_beta   90.00
_cell.angle_gamma   90.00
#
_symmetry.space_group_name_H-M   'P 1'
#
loop_
_entity.id
_entity.type
_entity.pdbx_description
1 polymer ?
#
loop_
_entity_poly.entity_id
_entity_poly.type
_entity_poly.pdbx_seq_one_letter_code
_entity_poly.pdbx_strand_id
1 'polypeptide(L)'
;CIVCKGHLEMKGKGTLNVYGNTAHGIYSKEYVELKNCTVNVLAATKDGINCNQYFLMESGTLSISGTADDGVQVSYKDATDRETEDTGTLTVNGGTFNISVTGTATKGLKADGDVVITDGELNLTTSGGGKWDADDVKTKACSCISADGHVRIDGGTLTLVSSGSGGKGISCDSTLTINGGTIAVSTKGGMYA
;
A
#
# COMPACT_ATOMS: atom_id res chain seq x y z
N CYS A 1 -8.70 6.33 15.23
CA CYS A 1 -8.03 6.66 13.97
C CYS A 1 -7.57 8.10 13.94
N ILE A 2 -6.63 8.41 13.05
CA ILE A 2 -6.19 9.76 12.75
C ILE A 2 -6.89 10.19 11.47
N VAL A 3 -7.50 11.38 11.47
CA VAL A 3 -8.14 11.95 10.29
C VAL A 3 -7.60 13.35 10.06
N CYS A 4 -6.97 13.56 8.91
CA CYS A 4 -6.53 14.86 8.44
C CYS A 4 -7.38 15.29 7.22
N LYS A 5 -7.85 16.54 7.22
CA LYS A 5 -8.62 17.08 6.09
C LYS A 5 -7.74 17.75 5.02
N GLY A 6 -6.46 17.84 5.27
CA GLY A 6 -5.44 18.37 4.40
C GLY A 6 -4.22 17.47 4.40
N HIS A 7 -3.04 18.04 4.28
CA HIS A 7 -1.74 17.37 4.26
C HIS A 7 -1.40 16.74 5.61
N LEU A 8 -0.95 15.50 5.63
CA LEU A 8 -0.50 14.82 6.84
C LEU A 8 0.98 14.46 6.73
N GLU A 9 1.79 15.14 7.49
CA GLU A 9 3.22 14.89 7.58
C GLU A 9 3.58 14.37 8.97
N MET A 10 4.25 13.22 9.04
CA MET A 10 4.77 12.64 10.28
C MET A 10 6.30 12.59 10.19
N LYS A 11 6.95 13.45 10.99
CA LYS A 11 8.41 13.65 10.96
C LYS A 11 9.01 13.51 12.35
N GLY A 12 10.23 12.98 12.43
CA GLY A 12 11.00 12.90 13.68
C GLY A 12 11.07 11.48 14.24
N LYS A 13 11.80 11.34 15.37
CA LYS A 13 12.19 10.03 15.92
C LYS A 13 11.16 9.40 16.88
N GLY A 14 9.91 9.84 16.81
CA GLY A 14 8.85 9.31 17.67
C GLY A 14 8.24 8.01 17.14
N THR A 15 7.48 7.36 18.03
CA THR A 15 6.67 6.18 17.69
C THR A 15 5.19 6.51 17.86
N LEU A 16 4.41 6.21 16.83
CA LEU A 16 2.96 6.33 16.82
C LEU A 16 2.33 4.93 16.72
N ASN A 17 1.47 4.58 17.66
CA ASN A 17 0.67 3.37 17.62
C ASN A 17 -0.80 3.72 17.36
N VAL A 18 -1.43 3.10 16.37
CA VAL A 18 -2.77 3.43 15.90
C VAL A 18 -3.68 2.20 15.96
N TYR A 19 -4.88 2.40 16.49
CA TYR A 19 -5.98 1.42 16.51
C TYR A 19 -7.22 2.05 15.89
N GLY A 20 -7.48 1.76 14.62
CA GLY A 20 -8.61 2.27 13.84
C GLY A 20 -9.87 1.42 13.99
N ASN A 21 -10.50 1.43 15.16
CA ASN A 21 -11.59 0.52 15.51
C ASN A 21 -12.92 0.74 14.74
N THR A 22 -13.03 1.80 13.96
CA THR A 22 -14.29 2.13 13.23
C THR A 22 -14.10 2.43 11.74
N ALA A 23 -12.85 2.67 11.31
CA ALA A 23 -12.54 3.03 9.91
C ALA A 23 -11.05 2.72 9.61
N HIS A 24 -10.41 3.56 8.75
CA HIS A 24 -8.98 3.49 8.51
C HIS A 24 -8.17 3.78 9.78
N GLY A 25 -6.98 3.22 9.88
CA GLY A 25 -6.06 3.59 10.96
C GLY A 25 -5.66 5.06 10.85
N ILE A 26 -5.19 5.46 9.68
CA ILE A 26 -4.82 6.83 9.32
C ILE A 26 -5.52 7.19 8.01
N TYR A 27 -6.19 8.34 7.98
CA TYR A 27 -6.81 8.89 6.78
C TYR A 27 -6.37 10.34 6.56
N SER A 28 -5.92 10.64 5.36
CA SER A 28 -5.73 12.02 4.90
C SER A 28 -6.60 12.27 3.67
N LYS A 29 -7.31 13.42 3.66
CA LYS A 29 -8.05 13.83 2.46
C LYS A 29 -7.11 14.23 1.31
N GLU A 30 -5.87 14.50 1.63
CA GLU A 30 -4.81 14.84 0.70
C GLU A 30 -3.66 13.84 0.83
N TYR A 31 -2.41 14.25 0.93
CA TYR A 31 -1.29 13.32 1.00
C TYR A 31 -0.91 12.87 2.42
N VAL A 32 -0.09 11.82 2.47
CA VAL A 32 0.61 11.36 3.67
C VAL A 32 2.11 11.27 3.38
N GLU A 33 2.92 11.93 4.20
CA GLU A 33 4.39 11.83 4.18
C GLU A 33 4.94 11.31 5.51
N LEU A 34 5.88 10.36 5.43
CA LEU A 34 6.57 9.79 6.58
C LEU A 34 8.09 10.00 6.47
N LYS A 35 8.70 10.55 7.53
CA LYS A 35 10.14 10.80 7.60
C LYS A 35 10.73 10.59 9.00
N ASN A 36 11.68 9.68 9.13
CA ASN A 36 12.40 9.39 10.38
C ASN A 36 11.52 8.97 11.57
N CYS A 37 10.27 8.59 11.35
CA CYS A 37 9.34 8.17 12.39
C CYS A 37 9.07 6.67 12.36
N THR A 38 8.50 6.16 13.45
CA THR A 38 7.95 4.81 13.51
C THR A 38 6.44 4.90 13.63
N VAL A 39 5.73 4.30 12.67
CA VAL A 39 4.27 4.26 12.65
C VAL A 39 3.82 2.80 12.66
N ASN A 40 3.03 2.44 13.67
CA ASN A 40 2.45 1.11 13.82
C ASN A 40 0.92 1.22 13.74
N VAL A 41 0.32 0.69 12.68
CA VAL A 41 -1.13 0.50 12.61
C VAL A 41 -1.43 -0.93 13.04
N LEU A 42 -1.98 -1.07 14.23
CA LEU A 42 -2.18 -2.37 14.90
C LEU A 42 -3.59 -2.92 14.69
N ALA A 43 -4.53 -2.08 14.30
CA ALA A 43 -5.88 -2.47 13.89
C ALA A 43 -6.50 -1.39 13.01
N ALA A 44 -7.28 -1.81 12.00
CA ALA A 44 -8.20 -0.94 11.25
C ALA A 44 -9.35 -1.79 10.70
N THR A 45 -10.57 -1.23 10.70
CA THR A 45 -11.74 -1.91 10.10
C THR A 45 -11.85 -1.63 8.58
N LYS A 46 -10.96 -0.80 8.06
CA LYS A 46 -10.68 -0.54 6.66
C LYS A 46 -9.17 -0.60 6.44
N ASP A 47 -8.61 0.28 5.60
CA ASP A 47 -7.18 0.33 5.32
C ASP A 47 -6.35 0.75 6.54
N GLY A 48 -5.11 0.35 6.55
CA GLY A 48 -4.15 0.85 7.55
C GLY A 48 -3.93 2.35 7.37
N ILE A 49 -3.51 2.76 6.19
CA ILE A 49 -3.38 4.15 5.76
C ILE A 49 -4.17 4.34 4.47
N ASN A 50 -4.97 5.41 4.40
CA ASN A 50 -5.65 5.81 3.18
C ASN A 50 -5.44 7.32 2.93
N CYS A 51 -5.11 7.70 1.71
CA CYS A 51 -4.97 9.09 1.30
C CYS A 51 -5.39 9.28 -0.17
N ASN A 52 -5.71 10.53 -0.55
CA ASN A 52 -6.34 10.83 -1.85
C ASN A 52 -5.48 11.66 -2.80
N GLN A 53 -4.21 11.87 -2.52
CA GLN A 53 -3.29 12.55 -3.46
C GLN A 53 -2.08 11.68 -3.75
N TYR A 54 -1.19 11.55 -2.77
CA TYR A 54 -0.04 10.66 -2.83
C TYR A 54 0.37 10.17 -1.45
N PHE A 55 1.14 9.11 -1.43
CA PHE A 55 1.85 8.62 -0.26
C PHE A 55 3.34 8.67 -0.52
N LEU A 56 4.11 9.23 0.42
CA LEU A 56 5.56 9.28 0.37
C LEU A 56 6.19 8.77 1.66
N MET A 57 7.06 7.78 1.55
CA MET A 57 7.94 7.34 2.62
C MET A 57 9.38 7.70 2.28
N GLU A 58 9.93 8.69 2.97
CA GLU A 58 11.33 9.07 2.84
C GLU A 58 12.25 8.16 3.66
N SER A 59 11.83 7.82 4.88
CA SER A 59 12.60 7.00 5.81
C SER A 59 11.82 6.70 7.10
N GLY A 60 12.33 5.80 7.93
CA GLY A 60 11.71 5.37 9.18
C GLY A 60 11.13 3.97 9.08
N THR A 61 10.13 3.66 9.88
CA THR A 61 9.48 2.34 9.89
C THR A 61 7.97 2.46 9.84
N LEU A 62 7.35 1.76 8.92
CA LEU A 62 5.90 1.58 8.84
C LEU A 62 5.55 0.11 9.05
N SER A 63 4.81 -0.18 10.11
CA SER A 63 4.28 -1.51 10.38
C SER A 63 2.76 -1.48 10.37
N ILE A 64 2.15 -2.35 9.57
CA ILE A 64 0.69 -2.45 9.47
C ILE A 64 0.28 -3.91 9.64
N SER A 65 -0.65 -4.14 10.57
CA SER A 65 -1.25 -5.44 10.81
C SER A 65 -2.69 -5.28 11.32
N GLY A 66 -3.48 -6.35 11.25
CA GLY A 66 -4.84 -6.32 11.78
C GLY A 66 -5.80 -5.38 11.04
N THR A 67 -5.56 -5.12 9.76
CA THR A 67 -6.45 -4.36 8.88
C THR A 67 -7.45 -5.30 8.20
N ALA A 68 -8.67 -4.83 8.00
CA ALA A 68 -9.69 -5.59 7.29
C ALA A 68 -9.62 -5.39 5.77
N ASP A 69 -8.96 -4.32 5.31
CA ASP A 69 -8.76 -4.00 3.90
C ASP A 69 -7.27 -3.76 3.62
N ASP A 70 -6.91 -2.85 2.72
CA ASP A 70 -5.55 -2.67 2.23
C ASP A 70 -4.59 -2.15 3.33
N GLY A 71 -3.31 -2.42 3.17
CA GLY A 71 -2.29 -1.87 4.08
C GLY A 71 -2.15 -0.36 3.89
N VAL A 72 -1.69 0.06 2.73
CA VAL A 72 -1.66 1.47 2.30
C VAL A 72 -2.43 1.59 0.99
N GLN A 73 -3.42 2.46 0.96
CA GLN A 73 -4.16 2.81 -0.25
C GLN A 73 -4.00 4.29 -0.57
N VAL A 74 -3.63 4.57 -1.81
CA VAL A 74 -3.62 5.91 -2.40
C VAL A 74 -4.66 5.95 -3.49
N SER A 75 -5.65 6.84 -3.35
CA SER A 75 -6.71 7.03 -4.34
C SER A 75 -6.56 8.37 -5.04
N TYR A 76 -7.15 8.51 -6.23
CA TYR A 76 -7.34 9.84 -6.81
C TYR A 76 -8.41 10.60 -6.05
N LYS A 77 -8.25 11.93 -5.95
CA LYS A 77 -9.40 12.80 -5.62
C LYS A 77 -10.46 12.77 -6.72
N ASP A 78 -11.67 13.17 -6.35
CA ASP A 78 -12.74 13.39 -7.33
C ASP A 78 -12.28 14.34 -8.45
N ALA A 79 -12.68 14.06 -9.69
CA ALA A 79 -12.19 14.77 -10.88
C ALA A 79 -12.47 16.29 -10.85
N THR A 80 -13.45 16.73 -10.05
CA THR A 80 -13.83 18.13 -9.88
C THR A 80 -12.89 18.92 -8.95
N ASP A 81 -12.15 18.24 -8.08
CA ASP A 81 -11.30 18.84 -7.03
C ASP A 81 -9.80 18.52 -7.22
N ARG A 82 -9.39 18.06 -8.42
CA ARG A 82 -7.99 17.66 -8.67
C ARG A 82 -7.05 18.86 -8.68
N GLU A 83 -5.95 18.68 -7.96
CA GLU A 83 -4.78 19.57 -7.91
C GLU A 83 -3.58 18.91 -8.60
N THR A 84 -2.47 19.63 -8.73
CA THR A 84 -1.25 19.11 -9.39
C THR A 84 -0.66 17.92 -8.62
N GLU A 85 -0.85 17.88 -7.29
CA GLU A 85 -0.39 16.83 -6.38
C GLU A 85 -1.27 15.56 -6.41
N ASP A 86 -2.44 15.62 -7.06
CA ASP A 86 -3.36 14.48 -7.15
C ASP A 86 -2.88 13.44 -8.17
N THR A 87 -1.73 12.86 -7.89
CA THR A 87 -1.07 11.89 -8.78
C THR A 87 -1.51 10.45 -8.55
N GLY A 88 -2.18 10.17 -7.42
CA GLY A 88 -2.51 8.81 -7.01
C GLY A 88 -1.27 7.94 -6.75
N THR A 89 -0.07 8.54 -6.63
CA THR A 89 1.20 7.81 -6.62
C THR A 89 1.61 7.40 -5.20
N LEU A 90 2.14 6.19 -5.07
CA LEU A 90 2.79 5.69 -3.87
C LEU A 90 4.30 5.63 -4.10
N THR A 91 5.06 6.43 -3.34
CA THR A 91 6.52 6.51 -3.48
C THR A 91 7.22 6.04 -2.20
N VAL A 92 8.22 5.18 -2.36
CA VAL A 92 9.11 4.71 -1.30
C VAL A 92 10.55 5.07 -1.69
N ASN A 93 11.12 6.06 -0.99
CA ASN A 93 12.50 6.48 -1.16
C ASN A 93 13.44 5.76 -0.19
N GLY A 94 12.90 5.10 0.83
CA GLY A 94 13.66 4.35 1.82
C GLY A 94 12.84 3.95 3.03
N GLY A 95 13.50 3.41 4.05
CA GLY A 95 12.86 2.96 5.28
C GLY A 95 12.47 1.49 5.26
N THR A 96 11.76 1.06 6.29
CA THR A 96 11.33 -0.34 6.47
C THR A 96 9.81 -0.43 6.50
N PHE A 97 9.25 -1.28 5.65
CA PHE A 97 7.83 -1.63 5.63
C PHE A 97 7.65 -3.07 6.13
N ASN A 98 6.82 -3.24 7.16
CA ASN A 98 6.38 -4.55 7.63
C ASN A 98 4.84 -4.58 7.56
N ILE A 99 4.30 -5.03 6.43
CA ILE A 99 2.86 -5.01 6.19
C ILE A 99 2.33 -6.43 6.06
N SER A 100 1.31 -6.75 6.85
CA SER A 100 0.60 -8.03 6.80
C SER A 100 -0.89 -7.80 6.76
N VAL A 101 -1.53 -8.14 5.65
CA VAL A 101 -2.98 -8.06 5.45
C VAL A 101 -3.57 -9.45 5.19
N THR A 102 -4.73 -9.71 5.76
CA THR A 102 -5.36 -11.05 5.75
C THR A 102 -6.73 -11.08 5.09
N GLY A 103 -7.28 -9.92 4.76
CA GLY A 103 -8.59 -9.79 4.13
C GLY A 103 -8.62 -10.35 2.71
N THR A 104 -9.82 -10.68 2.23
CA THR A 104 -10.05 -11.15 0.87
C THR A 104 -9.92 -10.00 -0.13
N ALA A 105 -9.21 -10.20 -1.22
CA ALA A 105 -8.94 -9.22 -2.28
C ALA A 105 -8.14 -7.99 -1.82
N THR A 106 -7.44 -8.05 -0.67
CA THR A 106 -6.66 -6.95 -0.11
C THR A 106 -5.24 -6.84 -0.70
N LYS A 107 -4.66 -5.65 -0.62
CA LYS A 107 -3.31 -5.36 -1.08
C LYS A 107 -2.43 -4.84 0.07
N GLY A 108 -1.14 -5.18 0.02
CA GLY A 108 -0.16 -4.57 0.92
C GLY A 108 -0.01 -3.08 0.64
N LEU A 109 0.35 -2.75 -0.61
CA LEU A 109 0.41 -1.40 -1.16
C LEU A 109 -0.51 -1.31 -2.37
N LYS A 110 -1.37 -0.29 -2.43
CA LYS A 110 -2.27 -0.02 -3.54
C LYS A 110 -2.21 1.45 -3.94
N ALA A 111 -2.12 1.70 -5.24
CA ALA A 111 -2.14 3.03 -5.83
C ALA A 111 -3.09 3.05 -7.05
N ASP A 112 -3.94 4.07 -7.12
CA ASP A 112 -4.73 4.34 -8.33
C ASP A 112 -3.85 4.96 -9.44
N GLY A 113 -2.70 5.53 -9.09
CA GLY A 113 -1.63 5.94 -10.00
C GLY A 113 -0.47 4.94 -10.00
N ASP A 114 0.74 5.46 -9.95
CA ASP A 114 1.98 4.68 -10.02
C ASP A 114 2.46 4.24 -8.64
N VAL A 115 3.23 3.13 -8.59
CA VAL A 115 4.06 2.76 -7.45
C VAL A 115 5.53 2.90 -7.84
N VAL A 116 6.29 3.70 -7.10
CA VAL A 116 7.70 3.97 -7.33
C VAL A 116 8.51 3.60 -6.08
N ILE A 117 9.46 2.68 -6.22
CA ILE A 117 10.35 2.25 -5.14
C ILE A 117 11.78 2.51 -5.56
N THR A 118 12.44 3.45 -4.90
CA THR A 118 13.84 3.79 -5.20
C THR A 118 14.81 3.10 -4.26
N ASP A 119 14.40 2.84 -3.01
CA ASP A 119 15.18 2.12 -1.99
C ASP A 119 14.25 1.67 -0.85
N GLY A 120 14.80 0.96 0.15
CA GLY A 120 14.10 0.51 1.36
C GLY A 120 14.04 -1.00 1.52
N GLU A 121 13.53 -1.41 2.67
CA GLU A 121 13.26 -2.82 3.00
C GLU A 121 11.75 -3.03 3.10
N LEU A 122 11.16 -3.77 2.16
CA LEU A 122 9.74 -4.00 2.08
C LEU A 122 9.41 -5.48 2.32
N ASN A 123 8.84 -5.78 3.48
CA ASN A 123 8.33 -7.08 3.87
C ASN A 123 6.80 -7.06 3.79
N LEU A 124 6.24 -7.48 2.66
CA LEU A 124 4.81 -7.42 2.39
C LEU A 124 4.21 -8.82 2.32
N THR A 125 3.21 -9.07 3.17
CA THR A 125 2.52 -10.36 3.22
C THR A 125 1.02 -10.15 3.03
N THR A 126 0.42 -10.93 2.11
CA THR A 126 -1.04 -11.04 1.96
C THR A 126 -1.43 -12.51 2.07
N SER A 127 -2.48 -12.82 2.82
CA SER A 127 -2.91 -14.21 3.03
C SER A 127 -4.37 -14.49 2.64
N GLY A 128 -5.15 -13.47 2.35
CA GLY A 128 -6.51 -13.61 1.84
C GLY A 128 -6.55 -14.17 0.41
N GLY A 129 -7.69 -14.75 0.05
CA GLY A 129 -7.94 -15.24 -1.30
C GLY A 129 -8.49 -14.16 -2.23
N GLY A 130 -8.62 -14.52 -3.52
CA GLY A 130 -9.34 -13.70 -4.48
C GLY A 130 -10.84 -13.66 -4.20
N LYS A 131 -11.51 -12.60 -4.66
CA LYS A 131 -12.96 -12.42 -4.57
C LYS A 131 -13.51 -12.11 -5.95
N TRP A 132 -14.60 -12.79 -6.31
CA TRP A 132 -15.36 -12.44 -7.50
C TRP A 132 -16.07 -11.09 -7.27
N ASP A 133 -15.88 -10.17 -8.18
CA ASP A 133 -16.59 -8.90 -8.23
C ASP A 133 -17.59 -8.97 -9.37
N ALA A 134 -18.88 -8.96 -9.03
CA ALA A 134 -19.96 -9.08 -10.00
C ALA A 134 -20.19 -7.78 -10.79
N ASP A 135 -19.85 -6.63 -10.21
CA ASP A 135 -20.04 -5.32 -10.84
C ASP A 135 -18.98 -5.09 -11.94
N ASP A 136 -17.75 -5.47 -11.65
CA ASP A 136 -16.63 -5.39 -12.61
C ASP A 136 -16.48 -6.65 -13.48
N VAL A 137 -17.27 -7.70 -13.21
CA VAL A 137 -17.21 -9.00 -13.89
C VAL A 137 -15.79 -9.58 -13.93
N LYS A 138 -15.04 -9.42 -12.83
CA LYS A 138 -13.65 -9.88 -12.71
C LYS A 138 -13.34 -10.42 -11.32
N THR A 139 -12.27 -11.20 -11.22
CA THR A 139 -11.73 -11.61 -9.92
C THR A 139 -10.75 -10.55 -9.41
N LYS A 140 -11.05 -9.97 -8.25
CA LYS A 140 -10.10 -9.14 -7.50
C LYS A 140 -9.21 -10.05 -6.67
N ALA A 141 -7.91 -10.04 -6.92
CA ALA A 141 -6.93 -10.86 -6.22
C ALA A 141 -6.28 -10.09 -5.06
N CYS A 142 -5.71 -10.82 -4.08
CA CYS A 142 -4.74 -10.23 -3.17
C CYS A 142 -3.43 -9.98 -3.91
N SER A 143 -2.76 -8.87 -3.60
CA SER A 143 -1.44 -8.54 -4.15
C SER A 143 -0.58 -7.88 -3.09
N CYS A 144 0.72 -8.17 -3.05
CA CYS A 144 1.62 -7.42 -2.16
C CYS A 144 1.73 -5.96 -2.64
N ILE A 145 1.85 -5.75 -3.95
CA ILE A 145 1.87 -4.43 -4.59
C ILE A 145 0.85 -4.42 -5.73
N SER A 146 0.02 -3.38 -5.81
CA SER A 146 -0.95 -3.17 -6.88
C SER A 146 -0.95 -1.70 -7.32
N ALA A 147 -0.89 -1.46 -8.62
CA ALA A 147 -0.99 -0.13 -9.23
C ALA A 147 -1.95 -0.19 -10.43
N ASP A 148 -2.83 0.80 -10.54
CA ASP A 148 -3.63 0.97 -11.77
C ASP A 148 -2.77 1.63 -12.87
N GLY A 149 -1.69 2.33 -12.50
CA GLY A 149 -0.65 2.85 -13.37
C GLY A 149 0.54 1.90 -13.52
N HIS A 150 1.74 2.48 -13.46
CA HIS A 150 3.02 1.76 -13.58
C HIS A 150 3.57 1.33 -12.22
N VAL A 151 4.37 0.26 -12.22
CA VAL A 151 5.24 -0.08 -11.08
C VAL A 151 6.68 0.06 -11.52
N ARG A 152 7.46 0.90 -10.82
CA ARG A 152 8.89 1.07 -11.06
C ARG A 152 9.68 0.77 -9.79
N ILE A 153 10.67 -0.11 -9.91
CA ILE A 153 11.58 -0.49 -8.82
C ILE A 153 13.01 -0.20 -9.27
N ASP A 154 13.64 0.79 -8.65
CA ASP A 154 15.00 1.20 -8.95
C ASP A 154 16.02 0.63 -7.95
N GLY A 155 15.57 0.19 -6.77
CA GLY A 155 16.43 -0.33 -5.70
C GLY A 155 15.66 -0.99 -4.57
N GLY A 156 16.32 -1.18 -3.43
CA GLY A 156 15.75 -1.76 -2.22
C GLY A 156 15.78 -3.28 -2.14
N THR A 157 15.25 -3.80 -1.03
CA THR A 157 15.09 -5.24 -0.78
C THR A 157 13.62 -5.53 -0.54
N LEU A 158 13.01 -6.30 -1.42
CA LEU A 158 11.58 -6.61 -1.40
C LEU A 158 11.35 -8.09 -1.15
N THR A 159 10.65 -8.42 -0.06
CA THR A 159 10.15 -9.76 0.24
C THR A 159 8.63 -9.74 0.13
N LEU A 160 8.11 -10.33 -0.93
CA LEU A 160 6.69 -10.29 -1.29
C LEU A 160 6.09 -11.69 -1.17
N VAL A 161 5.20 -11.88 -0.19
CA VAL A 161 4.57 -13.19 0.06
C VAL A 161 3.05 -13.07 -0.06
N SER A 162 2.47 -13.73 -1.05
CA SER A 162 1.02 -13.79 -1.21
C SER A 162 0.54 -15.24 -1.14
N SER A 163 0.06 -15.67 0.03
CA SER A 163 -0.22 -17.07 0.34
C SER A 163 -1.66 -17.50 0.08
N GLY A 164 -2.57 -16.60 -0.23
CA GLY A 164 -3.94 -16.89 -0.57
C GLY A 164 -4.10 -17.42 -2.01
N SER A 165 -5.21 -18.06 -2.30
CA SER A 165 -5.52 -18.56 -3.65
C SER A 165 -5.63 -17.40 -4.65
N GLY A 166 -4.94 -17.47 -5.78
CA GLY A 166 -4.87 -16.44 -6.81
C GLY A 166 -4.06 -15.19 -6.39
N GLY A 167 -3.26 -15.32 -5.30
CA GLY A 167 -2.45 -14.20 -4.80
C GLY A 167 -1.32 -13.82 -5.74
N LYS A 168 -0.99 -12.53 -5.81
CA LYS A 168 0.05 -11.96 -6.66
C LYS A 168 1.11 -11.24 -5.82
N GLY A 169 2.37 -11.30 -6.25
CA GLY A 169 3.43 -10.47 -5.68
C GLY A 169 3.27 -9.01 -6.12
N ILE A 170 3.29 -8.79 -7.42
CA ILE A 170 3.13 -7.46 -8.04
C ILE A 170 2.04 -7.55 -9.11
N SER A 171 1.16 -6.55 -9.16
CA SER A 171 0.16 -6.37 -10.20
C SER A 171 0.15 -4.91 -10.64
N CYS A 172 0.17 -4.66 -11.94
CA CYS A 172 -0.04 -3.31 -12.47
C CYS A 172 -0.83 -3.40 -13.78
N ASP A 173 -1.58 -2.35 -14.09
CA ASP A 173 -2.39 -2.31 -15.30
C ASP A 173 -1.61 -1.75 -16.49
N SER A 174 -0.46 -1.08 -16.23
CA SER A 174 0.42 -0.56 -17.26
C SER A 174 1.76 -1.32 -17.31
N THR A 175 2.88 -0.69 -16.96
CA THR A 175 4.21 -1.26 -17.13
C THR A 175 4.86 -1.58 -15.78
N LEU A 176 5.44 -2.77 -15.64
CA LEU A 176 6.38 -3.10 -14.56
C LEU A 176 7.81 -2.91 -15.08
N THR A 177 8.55 -1.99 -14.44
CA THR A 177 9.98 -1.74 -14.73
C THR A 177 10.81 -2.04 -13.50
N ILE A 178 11.79 -2.90 -13.62
CA ILE A 178 12.75 -3.25 -12.55
C ILE A 178 14.14 -2.88 -13.05
N ASN A 179 14.72 -1.82 -12.47
CA ASN A 179 16.04 -1.32 -12.81
C ASN A 179 17.12 -1.79 -11.82
N GLY A 180 16.69 -2.19 -10.60
CA GLY A 180 17.62 -2.60 -9.53
C GLY A 180 16.90 -3.26 -8.37
N GLY A 181 17.65 -3.46 -7.27
CA GLY A 181 17.14 -4.05 -6.03
C GLY A 181 17.28 -5.57 -5.97
N THR A 182 16.89 -6.10 -4.80
CA THR A 182 16.77 -7.56 -4.56
C THR A 182 15.31 -7.88 -4.29
N ILE A 183 14.69 -8.68 -5.16
CA ILE A 183 13.25 -8.93 -5.09
C ILE A 183 13.01 -10.43 -4.97
N ALA A 184 12.42 -10.86 -3.85
CA ALA A 184 11.97 -12.23 -3.62
C ALA A 184 10.44 -12.26 -3.62
N VAL A 185 9.86 -13.04 -4.51
CA VAL A 185 8.40 -13.20 -4.63
C VAL A 185 8.03 -14.64 -4.38
N SER A 186 7.09 -14.86 -3.46
CA SER A 186 6.48 -16.18 -3.20
C SER A 186 4.97 -16.07 -3.24
N THR A 187 4.34 -16.83 -4.11
CA THR A 187 2.88 -16.86 -4.21
C THR A 187 2.39 -18.30 -4.19
N LYS A 188 1.22 -18.55 -3.57
CA LYS A 188 0.47 -19.77 -3.80
C LYS A 188 -0.43 -19.54 -5.01
N GLY A 189 0.13 -19.65 -6.20
CA GLY A 189 -0.62 -19.51 -7.43
C GLY A 189 -1.86 -20.41 -7.45
N GLY A 190 -2.89 -19.95 -8.06
CA GLY A 190 -4.09 -20.69 -8.43
C GLY A 190 -4.44 -20.34 -9.87
N MET A 191 -5.57 -20.83 -10.36
CA MET A 191 -6.01 -20.68 -11.76
C MET A 191 -6.12 -19.21 -12.26
N TYR A 192 -5.88 -18.21 -11.39
CA TYR A 192 -5.99 -16.76 -11.66
C TYR A 192 -4.76 -15.96 -11.17
N ALA A 193 -3.63 -16.61 -10.96
CA ALA A 193 -2.38 -15.94 -10.60
C ALA A 193 -1.60 -15.50 -11.84
#